data_240ca6ca065b1bec0bc2226a0da8a60c
#
_entry.id   240ca6ca065b1bec0bc2226a0da8a60c
#
_cell.length_a   1.000
_cell.length_b   1.000
_cell.length_c   1.000
_cell.angle_alpha   90.00
_cell.angle_beta   90.00
_cell.angle_gamma   90.00
#
_symmetry.space_group_name_H-M   'P 1'
#
loop_
_entity.id
_entity.type
_entity.pdbx_description
1 polymer ?
#
loop_
_entity_poly.entity_id
_entity_poly.type
_entity_poly.pdbx_seq_one_letter_code
_entity_poly.pdbx_strand_id
1 'polypeptide(L)'
;ETINDLVNAETENQRKIAIGNLSGNLDKFINDVSNKLKKLLADVEAVIDFADEDLPKQIYKNIKEQSKNICKQIVEVVKKSDLSSKIYEGFKITIIGKPNTGKSSFINYINNREVSIVTNIPGTTTDLVSSTLDINGNKFTFIDTAGIRKYKNLIEKIGIERSFESAEKSDLSIIFLKNNEKNNYDKIKTKIFVKSKFDKNKKKIKGVHSISSISGYGIESLIKNITKKLSKKPISGTIFSRERHLESLKSASSLLKTLNLQEIDITAEKIRRSIIYIDGINQKIDIEKIL
;
A
#
# COMPACT_ATOMS: atom_id res chain seq x y z
N GLU A 1 -6.86 -0.52 19.49
CA GLU A 1 -6.32 -0.85 18.16
C GLU A 1 -5.12 0.04 17.79
N THR A 2 -5.24 1.37 17.88
CA THR A 2 -4.19 2.33 17.51
C THR A 2 -2.96 2.25 18.42
N ILE A 3 -3.13 1.90 19.69
CA ILE A 3 -2.00 1.64 20.61
C ILE A 3 -1.22 0.41 20.15
N ASN A 4 -1.91 -0.63 19.69
CA ASN A 4 -1.28 -1.84 19.17
C ASN A 4 -0.49 -1.54 17.88
N ASP A 5 -1.02 -0.68 17.02
CA ASP A 5 -0.32 -0.23 15.81
C ASP A 5 0.96 0.56 16.17
N LEU A 6 0.92 1.34 17.27
CA LEU A 6 2.09 2.08 17.75
C LEU A 6 3.15 1.16 18.34
N VAL A 7 2.74 0.18 19.16
CA VAL A 7 3.64 -0.80 19.79
C VAL A 7 4.33 -1.67 18.75
N ASN A 8 3.61 -2.04 17.67
CA ASN A 8 4.12 -2.88 16.58
C ASN A 8 4.74 -2.08 15.43
N ALA A 9 4.92 -0.77 15.58
CA ALA A 9 5.53 0.05 14.53
C ALA A 9 7.03 -0.26 14.40
N GLU A 10 7.41 -0.82 13.26
CA GLU A 10 8.80 -1.20 12.94
C GLU A 10 9.57 -0.08 12.23
N THR A 11 8.87 0.95 11.74
CA THR A 11 9.48 2.07 11.01
C THR A 11 8.93 3.41 11.48
N GLU A 12 9.69 4.47 11.21
CA GLU A 12 9.32 5.83 11.58
C GLU A 12 8.00 6.31 10.91
N ASN A 13 7.73 5.90 9.69
CA ASN A 13 6.49 6.24 9.01
C ASN A 13 5.28 5.52 9.61
N GLN A 14 5.43 4.23 9.99
CA GLN A 14 4.39 3.50 10.73
C GLN A 14 4.10 4.19 12.07
N ARG A 15 5.14 4.57 12.82
CA ARG A 15 5.02 5.30 14.09
C ARG A 15 4.28 6.62 13.92
N LYS A 16 4.61 7.42 12.91
CA LYS A 16 3.94 8.70 12.62
C LYS A 16 2.47 8.53 12.29
N ILE A 17 2.11 7.51 11.52
CA ILE A 17 0.72 7.22 11.19
C ILE A 17 -0.04 6.79 12.46
N ALA A 18 0.53 5.91 13.27
CA ALA A 18 -0.09 5.45 14.51
C ALA A 18 -0.33 6.62 15.48
N ILE A 19 0.64 7.51 15.67
CA ILE A 19 0.49 8.72 16.50
C ILE A 19 -0.60 9.65 15.92
N GLY A 20 -0.61 9.86 14.60
CA GLY A 20 -1.64 10.66 13.94
C GLY A 20 -3.06 10.10 14.17
N ASN A 21 -3.20 8.77 14.15
CA ASN A 21 -4.47 8.12 14.45
C ASN A 21 -4.84 8.21 15.92
N LEU A 22 -3.88 8.11 16.85
CA LEU A 22 -4.11 8.31 18.30
C LEU A 22 -4.57 9.72 18.64
N SER A 23 -4.19 10.74 17.87
CA SER A 23 -4.61 12.13 18.08
C SER A 23 -6.07 12.40 17.68
N GLY A 24 -6.85 11.37 17.33
CA GLY A 24 -8.27 11.47 17.01
C GLY A 24 -8.57 12.02 15.61
N ASN A 25 -7.59 12.02 14.71
CA ASN A 25 -7.81 12.50 13.35
C ASN A 25 -8.81 11.63 12.58
N LEU A 26 -8.87 10.32 12.86
CA LEU A 26 -9.86 9.42 12.28
C LEU A 26 -11.28 9.79 12.72
N ASP A 27 -11.47 9.93 14.03
CA ASP A 27 -12.78 10.27 14.63
C ASP A 27 -13.28 11.62 14.12
N LYS A 28 -12.39 12.62 14.05
CA LYS A 28 -12.72 13.93 13.50
C LYS A 28 -13.19 13.84 12.04
N PHE A 29 -12.50 13.06 11.23
CA PHE A 29 -12.86 12.87 9.82
C PHE A 29 -14.21 12.16 9.68
N ILE A 30 -14.43 11.06 10.41
CA ILE A 30 -15.67 10.30 10.39
C ILE A 30 -16.84 11.17 10.84
N ASN A 31 -16.70 11.91 11.94
CA ASN A 31 -17.74 12.79 12.44
C ASN A 31 -18.04 13.94 11.46
N ASP A 32 -17.03 14.53 10.82
CA ASP A 32 -17.22 15.58 9.80
C ASP A 32 -18.02 15.05 8.61
N VAL A 33 -17.64 13.88 8.09
CA VAL A 33 -18.32 13.25 6.94
C VAL A 33 -19.76 12.85 7.32
N SER A 34 -19.95 12.22 8.49
CA SER A 34 -21.28 11.83 8.98
C SER A 34 -22.21 13.03 9.13
N ASN A 35 -21.75 14.12 9.75
CA ASN A 35 -22.55 15.33 9.90
C ASN A 35 -22.92 15.97 8.55
N LYS A 36 -21.98 15.98 7.58
CA LYS A 36 -22.25 16.45 6.21
C LYS A 36 -23.29 15.57 5.49
N LEU A 37 -23.22 14.25 5.67
CA LEU A 37 -24.19 13.32 5.09
C LEU A 37 -25.58 13.48 5.73
N LYS A 38 -25.65 13.66 7.07
CA LYS A 38 -26.91 13.93 7.78
C LYS A 38 -27.56 15.23 7.31
N LYS A 39 -26.76 16.28 7.09
CA LYS A 39 -27.26 17.53 6.53
C LYS A 39 -27.75 17.36 5.10
N LEU A 40 -26.98 16.63 4.26
CA LEU A 40 -27.37 16.33 2.89
C LEU A 40 -28.67 15.52 2.86
N LEU A 41 -28.86 14.56 3.78
CA LEU A 41 -30.10 13.79 3.90
C LEU A 41 -31.29 14.69 4.23
N ALA A 42 -31.13 15.59 5.22
CA ALA A 42 -32.17 16.55 5.59
C ALA A 42 -32.58 17.45 4.42
N ASP A 43 -31.60 17.92 3.60
CA ASP A 43 -31.88 18.72 2.41
C ASP A 43 -32.68 17.89 1.36
N VAL A 44 -32.42 16.57 1.25
CA VAL A 44 -33.12 15.67 0.33
C VAL A 44 -34.52 15.32 0.87
N GLU A 45 -34.66 15.06 2.16
CA GLU A 45 -35.95 14.81 2.81
C GLU A 45 -36.88 16.02 2.69
N ALA A 46 -36.36 17.23 2.86
CA ALA A 46 -37.12 18.45 2.62
C ALA A 46 -37.66 18.54 1.18
N VAL A 47 -36.88 18.08 0.17
CA VAL A 47 -37.35 18.02 -1.22
C VAL A 47 -38.47 16.99 -1.40
N ILE A 48 -38.45 15.87 -0.65
CA ILE A 48 -39.52 14.85 -0.67
C ILE A 48 -40.79 15.39 -0.03
N ASP A 49 -40.66 15.99 1.16
CA ASP A 49 -41.79 16.50 1.93
C ASP A 49 -42.53 17.65 1.24
N PHE A 50 -41.82 18.45 0.47
CA PHE A 50 -42.38 19.60 -0.27
C PHE A 50 -42.45 19.33 -1.79
N ALA A 51 -42.62 18.07 -2.21
CA ALA A 51 -42.61 17.69 -3.62
C ALA A 51 -43.71 18.37 -4.45
N ASP A 52 -44.81 18.75 -3.82
CA ASP A 52 -45.94 19.44 -4.45
C ASP A 52 -45.75 20.96 -4.58
N GLU A 53 -44.64 21.49 -4.04
CA GLU A 53 -44.30 22.90 -4.10
C GLU A 53 -43.25 23.19 -5.19
N ASP A 54 -43.30 24.37 -5.80
CA ASP A 54 -42.28 24.83 -6.75
C ASP A 54 -40.96 25.18 -6.02
N LEU A 55 -40.17 24.16 -5.73
CA LEU A 55 -38.89 24.32 -5.06
C LEU A 55 -37.85 25.01 -5.97
N PRO A 56 -37.06 25.96 -5.43
CA PRO A 56 -36.03 26.64 -6.19
C PRO A 56 -35.00 25.66 -6.76
N LYS A 57 -34.69 25.78 -8.07
CA LYS A 57 -33.68 24.95 -8.75
C LYS A 57 -32.33 24.95 -8.05
N GLN A 58 -32.05 25.97 -7.25
CA GLN A 58 -30.82 26.10 -6.48
C GLN A 58 -30.68 24.98 -5.41
N ILE A 59 -31.78 24.45 -4.86
CA ILE A 59 -31.76 23.36 -3.87
C ILE A 59 -31.14 22.11 -4.50
N TYR A 60 -31.60 21.72 -5.68
CA TYR A 60 -31.08 20.55 -6.42
C TYR A 60 -29.60 20.72 -6.77
N LYS A 61 -29.19 21.93 -7.14
CA LYS A 61 -27.79 22.26 -7.41
C LYS A 61 -26.93 22.11 -6.15
N ASN A 62 -27.41 22.62 -5.01
CA ASN A 62 -26.73 22.52 -3.74
C ASN A 62 -26.55 21.06 -3.29
N ILE A 63 -27.60 20.24 -3.37
CA ILE A 63 -27.56 18.79 -3.06
C ILE A 63 -26.49 18.10 -3.91
N LYS A 64 -26.47 18.37 -5.22
CA LYS A 64 -25.49 17.79 -6.14
C LYS A 64 -24.05 18.22 -5.82
N GLU A 65 -23.84 19.48 -5.49
CA GLU A 65 -22.51 19.99 -5.12
C GLU A 65 -22.04 19.44 -3.78
N GLN A 66 -22.91 19.39 -2.77
CA GLN A 66 -22.60 18.82 -1.46
C GLN A 66 -22.24 17.32 -1.59
N SER A 67 -23.06 16.54 -2.28
CA SER A 67 -22.80 15.10 -2.48
C SER A 67 -21.48 14.85 -3.19
N LYS A 68 -21.17 15.64 -4.24
CA LYS A 68 -19.91 15.56 -4.98
C LYS A 68 -18.70 15.90 -4.09
N ASN A 69 -18.83 16.91 -3.23
CA ASN A 69 -17.75 17.33 -2.33
C ASN A 69 -17.47 16.28 -1.26
N ILE A 70 -18.53 15.71 -0.65
CA ILE A 70 -18.41 14.63 0.34
C ILE A 70 -17.75 13.41 -0.32
N CYS A 71 -18.24 13.00 -1.48
CA CYS A 71 -17.67 11.88 -2.22
C CYS A 71 -16.18 12.10 -2.54
N LYS A 72 -15.80 13.30 -2.97
CA LYS A 72 -14.40 13.67 -3.23
C LYS A 72 -13.54 13.54 -1.98
N GLN A 73 -14.00 14.04 -0.82
CA GLN A 73 -13.28 13.92 0.45
C GLN A 73 -13.03 12.44 0.81
N ILE A 74 -14.05 11.59 0.73
CA ILE A 74 -13.93 10.16 1.01
C ILE A 74 -12.92 9.50 0.04
N VAL A 75 -13.06 9.73 -1.27
CA VAL A 75 -12.19 9.16 -2.29
C VAL A 75 -10.73 9.57 -2.10
N GLU A 76 -10.46 10.81 -1.72
CA GLU A 76 -9.10 11.27 -1.44
C GLU A 76 -8.47 10.55 -0.24
N VAL A 77 -9.24 10.34 0.84
CA VAL A 77 -8.76 9.59 1.99
C VAL A 77 -8.57 8.12 1.67
N VAL A 78 -9.48 7.49 0.93
CA VAL A 78 -9.33 6.09 0.46
C VAL A 78 -8.05 5.94 -0.36
N LYS A 79 -7.79 6.83 -1.32
CA LYS A 79 -6.56 6.79 -2.13
C LYS A 79 -5.28 6.94 -1.28
N LYS A 80 -5.29 7.81 -0.28
CA LYS A 80 -4.16 7.96 0.65
C LYS A 80 -3.98 6.70 1.49
N SER A 81 -5.07 6.11 1.95
CA SER A 81 -5.06 4.92 2.80
C SER A 81 -4.67 3.65 2.04
N ASP A 82 -5.08 3.49 0.78
CA ASP A 82 -4.62 2.38 -0.08
C ASP A 82 -3.08 2.43 -0.30
N LEU A 83 -2.49 3.64 -0.33
CA LEU A 83 -1.03 3.79 -0.37
C LEU A 83 -0.37 3.49 0.99
N SER A 84 -1.07 3.68 2.09
CA SER A 84 -0.53 3.48 3.43
C SER A 84 -0.57 2.03 3.89
N SER A 85 -1.43 1.18 3.34
CA SER A 85 -1.36 -0.26 3.60
C SER A 85 0.05 -0.80 3.29
N LYS A 86 0.67 -0.27 2.22
CA LYS A 86 2.06 -0.58 1.87
C LYS A 86 3.10 -0.07 2.87
N ILE A 87 2.80 0.93 3.67
CA ILE A 87 3.70 1.38 4.76
C ILE A 87 3.66 0.37 5.91
N TYR A 88 2.48 -0.18 6.23
CA TYR A 88 2.33 -1.19 7.29
C TYR A 88 2.83 -2.57 6.84
N GLU A 89 2.42 -3.05 5.68
CA GLU A 89 2.84 -4.34 5.14
C GLU A 89 4.32 -4.34 4.72
N GLY A 90 4.84 -3.20 4.33
CA GLY A 90 6.13 -3.04 3.69
C GLY A 90 6.08 -3.35 2.19
N PHE A 91 7.16 -2.97 1.51
CA PHE A 91 7.35 -3.25 0.10
C PHE A 91 8.09 -4.57 -0.08
N LYS A 92 7.52 -5.50 -0.83
CA LYS A 92 8.13 -6.80 -1.15
C LYS A 92 8.99 -6.67 -2.40
N ILE A 93 10.27 -7.00 -2.28
CA ILE A 93 11.25 -6.93 -3.37
C ILE A 93 11.82 -8.32 -3.61
N THR A 94 11.54 -8.90 -4.77
CA THR A 94 12.09 -10.19 -5.14
C THR A 94 13.41 -10.02 -5.87
N ILE A 95 14.42 -10.81 -5.48
CA ILE A 95 15.74 -10.81 -6.11
C ILE A 95 15.88 -12.05 -6.99
N ILE A 96 16.07 -11.82 -8.30
CA ILE A 96 16.11 -12.85 -9.33
C ILE A 96 17.45 -12.81 -10.06
N GLY A 97 17.90 -13.93 -10.53
CA GLY A 97 19.09 -14.04 -11.39
C GLY A 97 19.77 -15.39 -11.31
N LYS A 98 20.58 -15.69 -12.31
CA LYS A 98 21.34 -16.94 -12.41
C LYS A 98 22.26 -17.16 -11.21
N PRO A 99 22.71 -18.38 -10.94
CA PRO A 99 23.73 -18.64 -9.91
C PRO A 99 24.98 -17.78 -10.13
N ASN A 100 25.65 -17.44 -9.02
CA ASN A 100 26.90 -16.67 -9.02
C ASN A 100 26.83 -15.26 -9.65
N THR A 101 25.62 -14.68 -9.76
CA THR A 101 25.44 -13.29 -10.22
C THR A 101 25.58 -12.25 -9.10
N GLY A 102 25.84 -12.65 -7.85
CA GLY A 102 26.12 -11.74 -6.74
C GLY A 102 24.89 -11.36 -5.90
N LYS A 103 23.76 -12.09 -6.01
CA LYS A 103 22.54 -11.86 -5.23
C LYS A 103 22.78 -11.92 -3.73
N SER A 104 23.30 -13.06 -3.24
CA SER A 104 23.56 -13.29 -1.81
C SER A 104 24.61 -12.31 -1.27
N SER A 105 25.64 -11.95 -2.06
CA SER A 105 26.60 -10.93 -1.66
C SER A 105 25.95 -9.55 -1.52
N PHE A 106 24.96 -9.23 -2.35
CA PHE A 106 24.21 -7.99 -2.23
C PHE A 106 23.34 -8.00 -0.98
N ILE A 107 22.62 -9.09 -0.70
CA ILE A 107 21.80 -9.22 0.52
C ILE A 107 22.67 -9.11 1.77
N ASN A 108 23.78 -9.83 1.82
CA ASN A 108 24.72 -9.73 2.94
C ASN A 108 25.24 -8.31 3.13
N TYR A 109 25.55 -7.61 2.03
CA TYR A 109 26.02 -6.24 2.09
C TYR A 109 24.98 -5.29 2.67
N ILE A 110 23.71 -5.40 2.25
CA ILE A 110 22.64 -4.54 2.76
C ILE A 110 22.28 -4.86 4.21
N ASN A 111 22.37 -6.13 4.62
CA ASN A 111 22.12 -6.56 6.00
C ASN A 111 23.18 -6.07 6.99
N ASN A 112 24.42 -5.93 6.53
CA ASN A 112 25.53 -5.46 7.38
C ASN A 112 25.56 -3.93 7.53
N ARG A 113 24.66 -3.18 6.90
CA ARG A 113 24.53 -1.75 7.15
C ARG A 113 23.68 -1.53 8.40
N GLU A 114 24.09 -0.62 9.27
CA GLU A 114 23.47 -0.26 10.56
C GLU A 114 22.01 0.26 10.47
N VAL A 115 21.39 0.20 9.30
CA VAL A 115 20.01 0.64 9.03
C VAL A 115 19.00 -0.52 9.15
N SER A 116 19.46 -1.67 9.65
CA SER A 116 18.63 -2.88 9.65
C SER A 116 17.94 -3.08 10.99
N ILE A 117 16.63 -2.95 11.05
CA ILE A 117 15.85 -3.65 12.05
C ILE A 117 15.70 -5.08 11.50
N VAL A 118 16.63 -5.95 11.88
CA VAL A 118 16.52 -7.38 11.59
C VAL A 118 15.61 -7.98 12.65
N THR A 119 14.34 -8.06 12.37
CA THR A 119 13.48 -9.01 13.06
C THR A 119 13.66 -10.37 12.39
N ASN A 120 14.63 -11.14 12.84
CA ASN A 120 14.57 -12.58 12.69
C ASN A 120 13.40 -13.04 13.56
N ILE A 121 12.24 -13.23 12.97
CA ILE A 121 11.14 -13.95 13.64
C ILE A 121 11.47 -15.44 13.50
N PRO A 122 11.98 -16.12 14.55
CA PRO A 122 12.16 -17.56 14.53
C PRO A 122 10.75 -18.17 14.61
N GLY A 123 10.34 -18.91 13.61
CA GLY A 123 9.11 -19.71 13.71
C GLY A 123 8.26 -19.87 12.48
N THR A 124 8.57 -19.23 11.33
CA THR A 124 7.95 -19.60 10.07
C THR A 124 8.85 -20.58 9.33
N THR A 125 8.65 -21.85 9.63
CA THR A 125 9.24 -23.01 8.97
C THR A 125 8.69 -23.13 7.55
N THR A 126 9.18 -22.30 6.62
CA THR A 126 9.26 -22.60 5.19
C THR A 126 10.10 -21.54 4.47
N ASP A 127 11.41 -21.66 4.56
CA ASP A 127 12.44 -21.58 3.50
C ASP A 127 12.56 -20.37 2.56
N LEU A 128 12.04 -19.21 2.87
CA LEU A 128 12.41 -18.00 2.15
C LEU A 128 13.40 -17.22 3.01
N VAL A 129 14.67 -17.13 2.57
CA VAL A 129 15.63 -16.19 3.19
C VAL A 129 15.15 -14.79 2.83
N SER A 130 14.49 -14.14 3.77
CA SER A 130 14.03 -12.77 3.62
C SER A 130 14.81 -11.85 4.55
N SER A 131 15.11 -10.66 4.08
CA SER A 131 15.77 -9.60 4.85
C SER A 131 14.90 -8.37 4.84
N THR A 132 14.55 -7.87 6.01
CA THR A 132 13.73 -6.66 6.15
C THR A 132 14.59 -5.49 6.59
N LEU A 133 14.48 -4.37 5.88
CA LEU A 133 15.23 -3.15 6.12
C LEU A 133 14.29 -1.96 6.25
N ASP A 134 14.59 -1.05 7.19
CA ASP A 134 14.04 0.31 7.15
C ASP A 134 14.90 1.17 6.21
N ILE A 135 14.28 1.68 5.17
CA ILE A 135 14.92 2.63 4.26
C ILE A 135 14.07 3.89 4.18
N ASN A 136 14.56 4.98 4.74
CA ASN A 136 13.87 6.27 4.82
C ASN A 136 12.49 6.18 5.49
N GLY A 137 12.37 5.39 6.55
CA GLY A 137 11.14 5.20 7.31
C GLY A 137 10.13 4.25 6.67
N ASN A 138 10.51 3.54 5.60
CA ASN A 138 9.66 2.54 4.96
C ASN A 138 10.26 1.14 5.10
N LYS A 139 9.40 0.16 5.35
CA LYS A 139 9.75 -1.25 5.45
C LYS A 139 9.95 -1.84 4.05
N PHE A 140 11.12 -2.41 3.78
CA PHE A 140 11.43 -3.14 2.55
C PHE A 140 11.84 -4.57 2.88
N THR A 141 11.12 -5.54 2.37
CA THR A 141 11.44 -6.96 2.53
C THR A 141 12.04 -7.51 1.25
N PHE A 142 13.31 -7.86 1.30
CA PHE A 142 14.05 -8.47 0.19
C PHE A 142 13.92 -9.99 0.27
N ILE A 143 13.39 -10.61 -0.76
CA ILE A 143 13.16 -12.05 -0.85
C ILE A 143 14.21 -12.65 -1.79
N ASP A 144 15.12 -13.48 -1.26
CA ASP A 144 16.12 -14.18 -2.07
C ASP A 144 15.56 -15.48 -2.64
N THR A 145 15.30 -15.49 -3.93
CA THR A 145 14.85 -16.71 -4.62
C THR A 145 15.96 -17.77 -4.75
N ALA A 146 17.23 -17.45 -4.48
CA ALA A 146 18.34 -18.42 -4.48
C ALA A 146 18.36 -19.29 -3.20
N GLY A 147 17.84 -18.79 -2.06
CA GLY A 147 17.67 -19.58 -0.82
C GLY A 147 16.70 -20.75 -0.98
N ILE A 148 15.77 -20.66 -1.91
CA ILE A 148 14.79 -21.74 -2.23
C ILE A 148 15.51 -23.01 -2.79
N ARG A 149 16.78 -22.91 -3.16
CA ARG A 149 17.56 -23.98 -3.82
C ARG A 149 18.30 -24.94 -2.88
N LYS A 150 18.09 -24.91 -1.56
CA LYS A 150 18.78 -25.83 -0.62
C LYS A 150 18.37 -27.29 -0.75
N TYR A 151 17.39 -27.62 -1.60
CA TYR A 151 17.06 -29.01 -1.92
C TYR A 151 17.73 -29.42 -3.23
N LYS A 152 18.77 -30.26 -3.10
CA LYS A 152 19.50 -30.89 -4.19
C LYS A 152 18.56 -31.76 -5.03
N ASN A 153 18.77 -31.66 -6.36
CA ASN A 153 18.32 -32.57 -7.42
C ASN A 153 16.88 -32.44 -7.91
N LEU A 154 16.80 -32.13 -9.17
CA LEU A 154 15.69 -31.83 -10.08
C LEU A 154 15.30 -30.33 -10.01
N ILE A 155 15.51 -29.59 -11.15
CA ILE A 155 14.67 -28.40 -11.28
C ILE A 155 15.41 -27.07 -11.37
N GLU A 156 16.24 -26.93 -12.36
CA GLU A 156 16.50 -25.55 -12.85
C GLU A 156 15.21 -24.90 -13.40
N LYS A 157 14.32 -25.71 -14.01
CA LYS A 157 13.04 -25.22 -14.57
C LYS A 157 12.05 -24.76 -13.48
N ILE A 158 11.82 -25.57 -12.46
CA ILE A 158 10.87 -25.24 -11.34
C ILE A 158 11.40 -24.05 -10.50
N GLY A 159 12.74 -23.92 -10.35
CA GLY A 159 13.33 -22.78 -9.66
C GLY A 159 13.12 -21.46 -10.40
N ILE A 160 13.06 -21.49 -11.73
CA ILE A 160 12.76 -20.33 -12.57
C ILE A 160 11.28 -19.98 -12.49
N GLU A 161 10.38 -20.95 -12.60
CA GLU A 161 8.92 -20.74 -12.48
C GLU A 161 8.54 -20.15 -11.10
N ARG A 162 9.00 -20.71 -10.01
CA ARG A 162 8.80 -20.16 -8.65
C ARG A 162 9.36 -18.76 -8.47
N SER A 163 10.48 -18.45 -9.16
CA SER A 163 11.04 -17.10 -9.15
C SER A 163 10.14 -16.10 -9.88
N PHE A 164 9.48 -16.52 -10.97
CA PHE A 164 8.49 -15.71 -11.67
C PHE A 164 7.21 -15.53 -10.86
N GLU A 165 6.68 -16.59 -10.23
CA GLU A 165 5.53 -16.49 -9.33
C GLU A 165 5.79 -15.55 -8.15
N SER A 166 6.98 -15.62 -7.54
CA SER A 166 7.39 -14.69 -6.50
C SER A 166 7.51 -13.25 -7.01
N ALA A 167 7.95 -13.07 -8.26
CA ALA A 167 8.03 -11.76 -8.88
C ALA A 167 6.65 -11.15 -9.16
N GLU A 168 5.67 -11.95 -9.52
CA GLU A 168 4.29 -11.49 -9.73
C GLU A 168 3.62 -11.00 -8.45
N LYS A 169 3.97 -11.62 -7.32
CA LYS A 169 3.47 -11.26 -5.98
C LYS A 169 4.26 -10.12 -5.31
N SER A 170 5.35 -9.66 -5.92
CA SER A 170 6.21 -8.61 -5.38
C SER A 170 5.92 -7.24 -6.00
N ASP A 171 6.21 -6.18 -5.23
CA ASP A 171 6.05 -4.80 -5.69
C ASP A 171 7.14 -4.40 -6.71
N LEU A 172 8.31 -5.04 -6.61
CA LEU A 172 9.46 -4.81 -7.49
C LEU A 172 10.32 -6.06 -7.57
N SER A 173 10.88 -6.31 -8.76
CA SER A 173 11.89 -7.34 -8.95
C SER A 173 13.25 -6.74 -9.30
N ILE A 174 14.29 -7.16 -8.57
CA ILE A 174 15.67 -6.83 -8.87
C ILE A 174 16.29 -8.00 -9.62
N ILE A 175 16.66 -7.78 -10.88
CA ILE A 175 17.13 -8.82 -11.76
C ILE A 175 18.65 -8.71 -11.96
N PHE A 176 19.39 -9.66 -11.40
CA PHE A 176 20.84 -9.75 -11.52
C PHE A 176 21.22 -10.44 -12.83
N LEU A 177 21.77 -9.66 -13.76
CA LEU A 177 22.19 -10.15 -15.07
C LEU A 177 23.59 -10.74 -15.02
N LYS A 178 23.79 -11.90 -15.65
CA LYS A 178 25.13 -12.46 -15.94
C LYS A 178 25.67 -11.86 -17.23
N ASN A 179 24.85 -11.83 -18.27
CA ASN A 179 25.11 -11.26 -19.60
C ASN A 179 23.98 -10.30 -19.96
N ASN A 180 23.92 -9.79 -21.18
CA ASN A 180 22.88 -8.85 -21.64
C ASN A 180 21.55 -9.57 -21.99
N GLU A 181 21.00 -10.34 -21.05
CA GLU A 181 19.82 -11.22 -21.24
C GLU A 181 18.52 -10.54 -20.74
N LYS A 182 18.29 -9.29 -21.09
CA LYS A 182 17.11 -8.53 -20.59
C LYS A 182 15.79 -9.13 -21.04
N ASN A 183 15.73 -9.63 -22.27
CA ASN A 183 14.49 -10.11 -22.92
C ASN A 183 13.87 -11.33 -22.21
N ASN A 184 14.66 -12.10 -21.44
CA ASN A 184 14.15 -13.25 -20.69
C ASN A 184 13.19 -12.86 -19.54
N TYR A 185 13.08 -11.59 -19.22
CA TYR A 185 12.32 -11.07 -18.08
C TYR A 185 11.20 -10.09 -18.48
N ASP A 186 10.76 -10.13 -19.74
CA ASP A 186 9.78 -9.17 -20.27
C ASP A 186 8.43 -9.26 -19.59
N LYS A 187 8.04 -10.45 -19.14
CA LYS A 187 6.79 -10.69 -18.39
C LYS A 187 6.71 -9.97 -17.03
N ILE A 188 7.84 -9.60 -16.42
CA ILE A 188 7.87 -8.91 -15.13
C ILE A 188 7.58 -7.43 -15.34
N LYS A 189 6.48 -6.93 -14.81
CA LYS A 189 6.01 -5.55 -15.02
C LYS A 189 6.94 -4.51 -14.37
N THR A 190 7.23 -4.66 -13.09
CA THR A 190 8.05 -3.70 -12.33
C THR A 190 9.40 -4.32 -12.02
N LYS A 191 10.44 -3.86 -12.72
CA LYS A 191 11.78 -4.44 -12.62
C LYS A 191 12.90 -3.40 -12.64
N ILE A 192 14.04 -3.77 -12.04
CA ILE A 192 15.32 -3.08 -12.12
C ILE A 192 16.39 -4.10 -12.49
N PHE A 193 17.13 -3.81 -13.55
CA PHE A 193 18.26 -4.64 -13.95
C PHE A 193 19.54 -4.21 -13.24
N VAL A 194 20.25 -5.20 -12.71
CA VAL A 194 21.49 -5.00 -11.96
C VAL A 194 22.60 -5.88 -12.53
N LYS A 195 23.80 -5.33 -12.64
CA LYS A 195 25.03 -6.06 -12.91
C LYS A 195 25.97 -5.88 -11.73
N SER A 196 26.29 -6.96 -11.06
CA SER A 196 27.21 -6.95 -9.91
C SER A 196 28.67 -7.10 -10.34
N LYS A 197 29.59 -7.12 -9.36
CA LYS A 197 31.04 -7.30 -9.56
C LYS A 197 31.65 -6.21 -10.43
N PHE A 198 31.20 -4.95 -10.26
CA PHE A 198 31.71 -3.81 -10.99
C PHE A 198 33.18 -3.50 -10.65
N ASP A 199 33.65 -3.95 -9.50
CA ASP A 199 35.07 -3.95 -9.08
C ASP A 199 35.95 -4.72 -10.07
N LYS A 200 35.44 -5.84 -10.62
CA LYS A 200 36.18 -6.70 -11.56
C LYS A 200 35.97 -6.28 -13.02
N ASN A 201 34.82 -5.73 -13.36
CA ASN A 201 34.47 -5.36 -14.74
C ASN A 201 33.74 -4.02 -14.77
N LYS A 202 34.47 -2.95 -15.05
CA LYS A 202 33.96 -1.57 -15.05
C LYS A 202 33.08 -1.21 -16.26
N LYS A 203 32.64 -2.18 -17.08
CA LYS A 203 31.79 -1.94 -18.24
C LYS A 203 30.35 -1.61 -17.82
N LYS A 204 29.93 -0.37 -18.06
CA LYS A 204 28.54 0.07 -17.87
C LYS A 204 27.66 -0.37 -19.01
N ILE A 205 26.42 -0.75 -18.72
CA ILE A 205 25.40 -1.14 -19.71
C ILE A 205 24.21 -0.17 -19.55
N LYS A 206 23.74 0.40 -20.66
CA LYS A 206 22.62 1.33 -20.67
C LYS A 206 21.35 0.67 -20.07
N GLY A 207 20.74 1.32 -19.09
CA GLY A 207 19.53 0.82 -18.41
C GLY A 207 19.79 -0.34 -17.45
N VAL A 208 21.02 -0.52 -16.96
CA VAL A 208 21.41 -1.51 -15.96
C VAL A 208 22.20 -0.82 -14.86
N HIS A 209 21.82 -1.05 -13.60
CA HIS A 209 22.58 -0.57 -12.45
C HIS A 209 23.84 -1.42 -12.26
N SER A 210 25.00 -0.79 -12.30
CA SER A 210 26.27 -1.45 -11.99
C SER A 210 26.58 -1.28 -10.51
N ILE A 211 26.78 -2.41 -9.81
CA ILE A 211 27.06 -2.43 -8.36
C ILE A 211 28.26 -3.29 -8.03
N SER A 212 28.90 -3.00 -6.89
CA SER A 212 29.85 -3.88 -6.25
C SER A 212 29.50 -4.01 -4.76
N SER A 213 29.23 -5.23 -4.33
CA SER A 213 28.96 -5.54 -2.91
C SER A 213 30.25 -5.57 -2.06
N ILE A 214 31.43 -5.51 -2.70
CA ILE A 214 32.71 -5.42 -1.99
C ILE A 214 33.02 -3.97 -1.65
N SER A 215 32.97 -3.06 -2.64
CA SER A 215 33.30 -1.64 -2.46
C SER A 215 32.09 -0.75 -2.11
N GLY A 216 30.86 -1.27 -2.17
CA GLY A 216 29.62 -0.49 -2.01
C GLY A 216 29.25 0.36 -3.23
N TYR A 217 30.07 0.33 -4.29
CA TYR A 217 29.81 1.14 -5.49
C TYR A 217 28.40 0.89 -6.06
N GLY A 218 27.68 1.96 -6.33
CA GLY A 218 26.38 1.95 -7.01
C GLY A 218 25.21 1.43 -6.18
N ILE A 219 25.43 0.89 -4.98
CA ILE A 219 24.35 0.34 -4.13
C ILE A 219 23.44 1.47 -3.63
N GLU A 220 23.99 2.58 -3.20
CA GLU A 220 23.22 3.73 -2.75
C GLU A 220 22.32 4.31 -3.87
N SER A 221 22.85 4.38 -5.08
CA SER A 221 22.08 4.78 -6.27
C SER A 221 20.96 3.80 -6.59
N LEU A 222 21.21 2.49 -6.43
CA LEU A 222 20.20 1.45 -6.59
C LEU A 222 19.07 1.60 -5.55
N ILE A 223 19.43 1.79 -4.28
CA ILE A 223 18.46 2.01 -3.19
C ILE A 223 17.63 3.27 -3.45
N LYS A 224 18.24 4.39 -3.85
CA LYS A 224 17.53 5.61 -4.23
C LYS A 224 16.55 5.38 -5.39
N ASN A 225 16.89 4.55 -6.35
CA ASN A 225 16.00 4.21 -7.47
C ASN A 225 14.83 3.31 -7.02
N ILE A 226 15.09 2.34 -6.13
CA ILE A 226 14.07 1.49 -5.52
C ILE A 226 13.05 2.36 -4.77
N THR A 227 13.51 3.20 -3.86
CA THR A 227 12.64 4.10 -3.08
C THR A 227 11.86 5.05 -3.97
N LYS A 228 12.48 5.65 -4.99
CA LYS A 228 11.78 6.52 -5.95
C LYS A 228 10.66 5.80 -6.70
N LYS A 229 10.85 4.51 -7.03
CA LYS A 229 9.84 3.72 -7.74
C LYS A 229 8.68 3.28 -6.84
N LEU A 230 8.95 2.92 -5.60
CA LEU A 230 7.99 2.31 -4.69
C LEU A 230 7.41 3.30 -3.68
N SER A 231 8.23 4.12 -3.07
CA SER A 231 7.83 5.09 -2.05
C SER A 231 7.55 6.44 -2.71
N LYS A 232 6.30 6.67 -3.05
CA LYS A 232 5.82 7.99 -3.47
C LYS A 232 5.59 8.80 -2.20
N LYS A 233 6.15 10.00 -2.09
CA LYS A 233 5.99 11.08 -1.07
C LYS A 233 5.52 10.66 0.34
N PRO A 234 6.01 11.27 1.41
CA PRO A 234 5.50 11.04 2.76
C PRO A 234 3.99 11.27 2.78
N ILE A 235 3.25 10.29 3.30
CA ILE A 235 1.80 10.37 3.41
C ILE A 235 1.51 11.12 4.71
N SER A 236 0.86 12.27 4.61
CA SER A 236 0.41 13.07 5.75
C SER A 236 -1.12 13.17 5.75
N GLY A 237 -1.73 13.27 6.92
CA GLY A 237 -3.16 13.43 7.12
C GLY A 237 -3.85 12.17 7.62
N THR A 238 -5.19 12.14 7.53
CA THR A 238 -6.01 11.02 7.96
C THR A 238 -5.76 9.79 7.10
N ILE A 239 -5.43 8.67 7.74
CA ILE A 239 -5.06 7.41 7.09
C ILE A 239 -5.75 6.26 7.83
N PHE A 240 -6.50 5.46 7.08
CA PHE A 240 -7.11 4.24 7.58
C PHE A 240 -6.20 3.04 7.31
N SER A 241 -5.78 2.36 8.37
CA SER A 241 -4.90 1.16 8.27
C SER A 241 -5.69 -0.14 8.14
N ARG A 242 -6.99 -0.13 8.47
CA ARG A 242 -7.83 -1.32 8.51
C ARG A 242 -8.63 -1.48 7.23
N GLU A 243 -8.57 -2.66 6.62
CA GLU A 243 -9.29 -3.00 5.38
C GLU A 243 -10.80 -2.80 5.53
N ARG A 244 -11.40 -3.26 6.65
CA ARG A 244 -12.84 -3.05 6.93
C ARG A 244 -13.28 -1.59 6.88
N HIS A 245 -12.46 -0.67 7.39
CA HIS A 245 -12.76 0.77 7.36
C HIS A 245 -12.69 1.30 5.92
N LEU A 246 -11.70 0.82 5.15
CA LEU A 246 -11.57 1.18 3.74
C LEU A 246 -12.73 0.66 2.90
N GLU A 247 -13.19 -0.56 3.15
CA GLU A 247 -14.38 -1.13 2.49
C GLU A 247 -15.63 -0.31 2.80
N SER A 248 -15.84 0.08 4.05
CA SER A 248 -16.95 0.96 4.43
C SER A 248 -16.90 2.30 3.71
N LEU A 249 -15.73 2.95 3.65
CA LEU A 249 -15.53 4.20 2.91
C LEU A 249 -15.75 4.02 1.39
N LYS A 250 -15.25 2.93 0.81
CA LYS A 250 -15.45 2.60 -0.61
C LYS A 250 -16.93 2.38 -0.92
N SER A 251 -17.64 1.67 -0.06
CA SER A 251 -19.08 1.42 -0.19
C SER A 251 -19.88 2.71 -0.12
N ALA A 252 -19.63 3.56 0.87
CA ALA A 252 -20.26 4.87 0.99
C ALA A 252 -19.98 5.74 -0.26
N SER A 253 -18.73 5.83 -0.71
CA SER A 253 -18.38 6.62 -1.89
C SER A 253 -19.01 6.09 -3.18
N SER A 254 -19.20 4.78 -3.29
CA SER A 254 -19.87 4.15 -4.44
C SER A 254 -21.35 4.55 -4.52
N LEU A 255 -22.04 4.53 -3.39
CA LEU A 255 -23.44 4.97 -3.32
C LEU A 255 -23.57 6.45 -3.68
N LEU A 256 -22.69 7.31 -3.14
CA LEU A 256 -22.72 8.75 -3.42
C LEU A 256 -22.42 9.10 -4.88
N LYS A 257 -21.67 8.28 -5.61
CA LYS A 257 -21.42 8.46 -7.05
C LYS A 257 -22.63 8.17 -7.92
N THR A 258 -23.57 7.36 -7.44
CA THR A 258 -24.74 6.90 -8.18
C THR A 258 -26.03 7.62 -7.79
N LEU A 259 -25.93 8.78 -7.09
CA LEU A 259 -27.10 9.58 -6.74
C LEU A 259 -27.76 10.14 -8.01
N ASN A 260 -29.08 10.00 -8.07
CA ASN A 260 -29.91 10.50 -9.16
C ASN A 260 -31.06 11.33 -8.59
N LEU A 261 -31.05 12.63 -8.82
CA LEU A 261 -32.06 13.55 -8.27
C LEU A 261 -33.44 13.42 -8.96
N GLN A 262 -33.55 12.64 -10.05
CA GLN A 262 -34.85 12.26 -10.64
C GLN A 262 -35.53 11.16 -9.83
N GLU A 263 -34.78 10.40 -9.02
CA GLU A 263 -35.25 9.34 -8.13
C GLU A 263 -34.91 9.74 -6.70
N ILE A 264 -35.61 10.75 -6.18
CA ILE A 264 -35.22 11.42 -4.93
C ILE A 264 -35.30 10.48 -3.73
N ASP A 265 -36.33 9.60 -3.67
CA ASP A 265 -36.49 8.59 -2.62
C ASP A 265 -35.32 7.60 -2.57
N ILE A 266 -34.91 7.12 -3.75
CA ILE A 266 -33.74 6.23 -3.89
C ILE A 266 -32.48 6.96 -3.49
N THR A 267 -32.40 8.25 -3.78
CA THR A 267 -31.27 9.10 -3.37
C THR A 267 -31.22 9.24 -1.85
N ALA A 268 -32.35 9.47 -1.17
CA ALA A 268 -32.43 9.51 0.29
C ALA A 268 -31.95 8.17 0.90
N GLU A 269 -32.42 7.04 0.39
CA GLU A 269 -32.02 5.72 0.86
C GLU A 269 -30.52 5.45 0.69
N LYS A 270 -29.93 5.82 -0.46
CA LYS A 270 -28.49 5.70 -0.68
C LYS A 270 -27.67 6.56 0.32
N ILE A 271 -28.17 7.74 0.67
CA ILE A 271 -27.52 8.60 1.67
C ILE A 271 -27.62 7.99 3.05
N ARG A 272 -28.82 7.48 3.46
CA ARG A 272 -29.00 6.77 4.75
C ARG A 272 -28.03 5.58 4.87
N ARG A 273 -27.92 4.77 3.85
CA ARG A 273 -26.96 3.64 3.80
C ARG A 273 -25.50 4.12 3.87
N SER A 274 -25.18 5.23 3.22
CA SER A 274 -23.85 5.83 3.32
C SER A 274 -23.54 6.28 4.75
N ILE A 275 -24.48 6.85 5.47
CA ILE A 275 -24.35 7.21 6.89
C ILE A 275 -24.08 5.96 7.73
N ILE A 276 -24.83 4.88 7.52
CA ILE A 276 -24.62 3.61 8.25
C ILE A 276 -23.19 3.08 8.03
N TYR A 277 -22.67 3.09 6.80
CA TYR A 277 -21.30 2.68 6.52
C TYR A 277 -20.26 3.57 7.24
N ILE A 278 -20.48 4.89 7.28
CA ILE A 278 -19.56 5.84 7.91
C ILE A 278 -19.62 5.73 9.43
N ASP A 279 -20.81 5.74 10.02
CA ASP A 279 -20.98 5.67 11.49
C ASP A 279 -20.54 4.29 12.03
N GLY A 280 -20.67 3.22 11.23
CA GLY A 280 -20.21 1.88 11.56
C GLY A 280 -18.69 1.75 11.73
N ILE A 281 -17.89 2.68 11.19
CA ILE A 281 -16.44 2.70 11.39
C ILE A 281 -16.07 2.98 12.86
N ASN A 282 -16.81 3.89 13.51
CA ASN A 282 -16.56 4.30 14.91
C ASN A 282 -17.26 3.40 15.93
N GLN A 283 -18.17 2.51 15.50
CA GLN A 283 -18.80 1.58 16.45
C GLN A 283 -17.76 0.61 16.98
N LYS A 284 -17.46 0.70 18.27
CA LYS A 284 -16.78 -0.37 19.01
C LYS A 284 -17.62 -1.64 18.79
N ILE A 285 -16.98 -2.70 18.35
CA ILE A 285 -17.63 -4.03 18.35
C ILE A 285 -17.97 -4.31 19.79
N ASP A 286 -19.25 -4.22 20.11
CA ASP A 286 -19.78 -4.55 21.44
C ASP A 286 -19.72 -6.07 21.53
N ILE A 287 -18.68 -6.58 22.18
CA ILE A 287 -18.43 -8.03 22.32
C ILE A 287 -19.61 -8.71 23.02
N GLU A 288 -20.36 -7.96 23.83
CA GLU A 288 -21.57 -8.44 24.51
C GLU A 288 -22.76 -8.73 23.57
N LYS A 289 -22.75 -8.22 22.33
CA LYS A 289 -23.78 -8.52 21.31
C LYS A 289 -23.45 -9.74 20.44
N ILE A 290 -22.30 -10.38 20.64
CA ILE A 290 -21.83 -11.54 19.86
C ILE A 290 -21.89 -12.83 20.70
N LEU A 291 -22.09 -12.72 22.00
CA LEU A 291 -22.36 -13.82 22.92
C LEU A 291 -23.87 -13.92 23.22
#